data_da0889d51afeddadcc0b016e1cbeaa8b
#
_entry.id   da0889d51afeddadcc0b016e1cbeaa8b
#
_cell.length_a   1.000
_cell.length_b   1.000
_cell.length_c   1.000
_cell.angle_alpha   90.00
_cell.angle_beta   90.00
_cell.angle_gamma   90.00
#
_symmetry.space_group_name_H-M   'P 1'
#
loop_
_entity.id
_entity.type
_entity.pdbx_description
1 polymer ?
#
loop_
_entity_poly.entity_id
_entity_poly.type
_entity_poly.pdbx_seq_one_letter_code
_entity_poly.pdbx_strand_id
1 'polypeptide(L)'
;MKKILLFCLSFLLTLTATAAEKDYGKYYLNLPKAMPQPTMPTIPNNQVSLTDFGAVPDGITLNTEAFRKAISKLTKLGGGHLIVPAGIYLTGPISLKDNIDIHLERNALILFSPNKKDFLKATDNEPQPKVVSGITASKRTNISITGEGTIDGNGQWWRPVKRVKMSDVE
;
A
#
# COMPACT_ATOMS: atom_id res chain seq x y z
N MET A 1 -27.57 62.38 -0.43
CA MET A 1 -27.85 61.00 -0.02
C MET A 1 -26.59 60.20 -0.29
N LYS A 2 -25.79 59.91 0.75
CA LYS A 2 -24.51 59.18 0.64
C LYS A 2 -24.79 57.69 0.78
N LYS A 3 -24.50 56.91 -0.28
CA LYS A 3 -24.55 55.44 -0.21
C LYS A 3 -23.29 54.94 0.47
N ILE A 4 -23.46 54.34 1.67
CA ILE A 4 -22.39 53.65 2.37
C ILE A 4 -22.28 52.26 1.78
N LEU A 5 -21.16 51.98 1.12
CA LEU A 5 -20.81 50.68 0.59
C LEU A 5 -20.16 49.86 1.72
N LEU A 6 -20.91 48.88 2.23
CA LEU A 6 -20.43 48.00 3.30
C LEU A 6 -19.58 46.87 2.63
N PHE A 7 -18.27 46.99 2.78
CA PHE A 7 -17.32 45.96 2.35
C PHE A 7 -17.27 44.85 3.42
N CYS A 8 -18.01 43.76 3.22
CA CYS A 8 -17.85 42.55 4.03
C CYS A 8 -16.58 41.83 3.60
N LEU A 9 -15.49 42.06 4.33
CA LEU A 9 -14.24 41.29 4.21
C LEU A 9 -14.44 39.95 4.92
N SER A 10 -14.85 38.94 4.19
CA SER A 10 -14.89 37.55 4.70
C SER A 10 -13.47 37.03 4.83
N PHE A 11 -12.96 37.09 6.06
CA PHE A 11 -11.70 36.45 6.43
C PHE A 11 -11.90 34.91 6.44
N LEU A 12 -11.57 34.27 5.31
CA LEU A 12 -11.60 32.81 5.19
C LEU A 12 -10.42 32.24 5.99
N LEU A 13 -10.68 31.91 7.24
CA LEU A 13 -9.71 31.22 8.10
C LEU A 13 -9.56 29.79 7.59
N THR A 14 -8.58 29.52 6.74
CA THR A 14 -8.19 28.17 6.36
C THR A 14 -7.54 27.52 7.56
N LEU A 15 -8.32 26.73 8.29
CA LEU A 15 -7.83 25.88 9.37
C LEU A 15 -7.03 24.73 8.71
N THR A 16 -5.72 24.92 8.54
CA THR A 16 -4.82 23.83 8.20
C THR A 16 -4.71 22.94 9.42
N ALA A 17 -5.46 21.83 9.43
CA ALA A 17 -5.25 20.77 10.39
C ALA A 17 -3.89 20.14 10.11
N THR A 18 -2.84 20.64 10.76
CA THR A 18 -1.58 19.91 10.86
C THR A 18 -1.86 18.65 11.65
N ALA A 19 -1.83 17.49 10.97
CA ALA A 19 -1.84 16.21 11.67
C ALA A 19 -0.68 16.23 12.66
N ALA A 20 -0.98 16.11 13.96
CA ALA A 20 0.04 16.07 14.99
C ALA A 20 0.98 14.90 14.66
N GLU A 21 2.24 15.19 14.45
CA GLU A 21 3.28 14.18 14.26
C GLU A 21 3.27 13.26 15.48
N LYS A 22 3.06 11.95 15.24
CA LYS A 22 3.00 10.99 16.34
C LYS A 22 4.37 10.92 16.99
N ASP A 23 4.47 11.34 18.26
CA ASP A 23 5.70 11.20 19.04
C ASP A 23 5.95 9.74 19.40
N TYR A 24 6.90 9.14 18.70
CA TYR A 24 7.39 7.80 18.98
C TYR A 24 8.52 7.77 20.01
N GLY A 25 9.02 8.91 20.47
CA GLY A 25 10.13 9.03 21.41
C GLY A 25 9.90 8.22 22.70
N LYS A 26 8.65 8.17 23.17
CA LYS A 26 8.27 7.40 24.37
C LYS A 26 8.63 5.92 24.34
N TYR A 27 8.69 5.31 23.14
CA TYR A 27 9.04 3.88 22.99
C TYR A 27 10.54 3.61 23.08
N TYR A 28 11.36 4.67 23.07
CA TYR A 28 12.82 4.60 23.18
C TYR A 28 13.33 4.99 24.58
N LEU A 29 12.41 5.28 25.51
CA LEU A 29 12.76 5.61 26.89
C LEU A 29 13.06 4.32 27.68
N ASN A 30 14.10 4.38 28.51
CA ASN A 30 14.47 3.28 29.45
C ASN A 30 14.72 1.92 28.79
N LEU A 31 15.19 1.89 27.55
CA LEU A 31 15.58 0.65 26.91
C LEU A 31 16.87 0.08 27.55
N PRO A 32 17.00 -1.25 27.69
CA PRO A 32 18.22 -1.90 28.23
C PRO A 32 19.46 -1.62 27.38
N LYS A 33 19.27 -1.32 26.10
CA LYS A 33 20.31 -0.93 25.15
C LYS A 33 19.79 0.23 24.29
N ALA A 34 20.66 1.21 24.04
CA ALA A 34 20.31 2.29 23.12
C ALA A 34 20.01 1.74 21.71
N MET A 35 18.83 2.08 21.22
CA MET A 35 18.38 1.71 19.86
C MET A 35 18.31 2.96 19.00
N PRO A 36 18.79 2.92 17.75
CA PRO A 36 18.63 4.04 16.83
C PRO A 36 17.13 4.24 16.52
N GLN A 37 16.68 5.49 16.52
CA GLN A 37 15.32 5.81 16.09
C GLN A 37 15.26 5.73 14.55
N PRO A 38 14.25 5.04 13.99
CA PRO A 38 14.06 5.01 12.54
C PRO A 38 13.64 6.38 12.02
N THR A 39 14.16 6.75 10.87
CA THR A 39 13.71 7.95 10.16
C THR A 39 12.42 7.64 9.43
N MET A 40 11.40 8.49 9.59
CA MET A 40 10.16 8.37 8.83
C MET A 40 10.40 8.65 7.35
N PRO A 41 9.83 7.84 6.45
CA PRO A 41 9.91 8.11 5.02
C PRO A 41 9.29 9.46 4.66
N THR A 42 9.93 10.22 3.78
CA THR A 42 9.38 11.46 3.22
C THR A 42 8.88 11.19 1.82
N ILE A 43 7.58 10.96 1.68
CA ILE A 43 6.94 10.63 0.41
C ILE A 43 6.50 11.92 -0.30
N PRO A 44 6.74 12.08 -1.62
CA PRO A 44 6.23 13.20 -2.39
C PRO A 44 4.70 13.28 -2.37
N ASN A 45 4.13 14.50 -2.39
CA ASN A 45 2.69 14.75 -2.27
C ASN A 45 1.85 14.38 -3.51
N ASN A 46 2.43 13.68 -4.51
CA ASN A 46 1.65 13.18 -5.62
C ASN A 46 0.69 12.08 -5.14
N GLN A 47 -0.53 12.08 -5.66
CA GLN A 47 -1.52 11.07 -5.31
C GLN A 47 -2.19 10.53 -6.56
N VAL A 48 -2.48 9.23 -6.56
CA VAL A 48 -3.31 8.57 -7.59
C VAL A 48 -4.22 7.55 -6.91
N SER A 49 -5.44 7.41 -7.40
CA SER A 49 -6.34 6.34 -6.94
C SER A 49 -6.10 5.06 -7.73
N LEU A 50 -6.13 3.93 -7.07
CA LEU A 50 -5.99 2.62 -7.71
C LEU A 50 -7.09 2.37 -8.75
N THR A 51 -8.30 2.89 -8.49
CA THR A 51 -9.45 2.77 -9.39
C THR A 51 -9.26 3.52 -10.70
N ASP A 52 -8.45 4.59 -10.75
CA ASP A 52 -8.14 5.33 -11.99
C ASP A 52 -7.34 4.49 -12.99
N PHE A 53 -6.80 3.35 -12.55
CA PHE A 53 -6.03 2.42 -13.37
C PHE A 53 -6.81 1.15 -13.70
N GLY A 54 -8.13 1.17 -13.48
CA GLY A 54 -9.03 0.09 -13.83
C GLY A 54 -9.13 -1.01 -12.77
N ALA A 55 -8.77 -0.73 -11.53
CA ALA A 55 -8.98 -1.68 -10.45
C ALA A 55 -10.47 -1.82 -10.11
N VAL A 56 -10.90 -3.06 -9.88
CA VAL A 56 -12.28 -3.42 -9.52
C VAL A 56 -12.28 -4.00 -8.10
N PRO A 57 -13.01 -3.37 -7.15
CA PRO A 57 -13.00 -3.74 -5.73
C PRO A 57 -14.02 -4.85 -5.39
N ASP A 58 -14.11 -5.91 -6.21
CA ASP A 58 -15.13 -6.96 -6.11
C ASP A 58 -14.66 -8.26 -5.43
N GLY A 59 -13.37 -8.35 -5.10
CA GLY A 59 -12.75 -9.55 -4.51
C GLY A 59 -12.54 -10.71 -5.49
N ILE A 60 -12.86 -10.53 -6.76
CA ILE A 60 -12.81 -11.58 -7.80
C ILE A 60 -11.87 -11.17 -8.94
N THR A 61 -11.99 -9.94 -9.42
CA THR A 61 -11.18 -9.41 -10.52
C THR A 61 -9.72 -9.24 -10.10
N LEU A 62 -8.80 -9.79 -10.88
CA LEU A 62 -7.36 -9.69 -10.59
C LEU A 62 -6.83 -8.29 -10.93
N ASN A 63 -6.41 -7.54 -9.93
CA ASN A 63 -6.00 -6.13 -10.02
C ASN A 63 -4.47 -5.92 -10.14
N THR A 64 -3.68 -6.96 -10.36
CA THR A 64 -2.21 -6.87 -10.42
C THR A 64 -1.72 -5.82 -11.42
N GLU A 65 -2.36 -5.76 -12.60
CA GLU A 65 -2.01 -4.78 -13.64
C GLU A 65 -2.38 -3.35 -13.24
N ALA A 66 -3.48 -3.16 -12.52
CA ALA A 66 -3.87 -1.84 -12.00
C ALA A 66 -2.81 -1.32 -11.00
N PHE A 67 -2.39 -2.15 -10.05
CA PHE A 67 -1.30 -1.82 -9.13
C PHE A 67 -0.01 -1.48 -9.89
N ARG A 68 0.38 -2.29 -10.87
CA ARG A 68 1.57 -2.06 -11.68
C ARG A 68 1.53 -0.71 -12.41
N LYS A 69 0.40 -0.38 -13.05
CA LYS A 69 0.21 0.88 -13.78
C LYS A 69 0.24 2.08 -12.83
N ALA A 70 -0.44 2.01 -11.69
CA ALA A 70 -0.51 3.06 -10.70
C ALA A 70 0.89 3.37 -10.12
N ILE A 71 1.63 2.34 -9.69
CA ILE A 71 3.00 2.47 -9.19
C ILE A 71 3.92 3.03 -10.28
N SER A 72 3.78 2.57 -11.53
CA SER A 72 4.57 3.10 -12.64
C SER A 72 4.28 4.59 -12.89
N LYS A 73 3.03 5.02 -12.78
CA LYS A 73 2.66 6.44 -12.89
C LYS A 73 3.30 7.27 -11.79
N LEU A 74 3.21 6.85 -10.54
CA LEU A 74 3.83 7.53 -9.41
C LEU A 74 5.37 7.58 -9.56
N THR A 75 5.98 6.47 -9.98
CA THR A 75 7.43 6.44 -10.24
C THR A 75 7.86 7.49 -11.25
N LYS A 76 7.09 7.70 -12.32
CA LYS A 76 7.36 8.75 -13.32
C LYS A 76 7.19 10.18 -12.76
N LEU A 77 6.42 10.33 -11.69
CA LEU A 77 6.24 11.59 -10.96
C LEU A 77 7.29 11.80 -9.85
N GLY A 78 8.24 10.87 -9.69
CA GLY A 78 9.25 10.92 -8.64
C GLY A 78 8.83 10.27 -7.33
N GLY A 79 7.66 9.66 -7.25
CA GLY A 79 7.05 9.03 -6.08
C GLY A 79 5.70 9.61 -5.72
N GLY A 80 5.10 9.12 -4.63
CA GLY A 80 3.81 9.59 -4.12
C GLY A 80 2.98 8.51 -3.46
N HIS A 81 1.72 8.84 -3.18
CA HIS A 81 0.76 8.00 -2.48
C HIS A 81 -0.15 7.28 -3.47
N LEU A 82 -0.16 5.96 -3.45
CA LEU A 82 -1.16 5.14 -4.10
C LEU A 82 -2.33 4.94 -3.14
N ILE A 83 -3.43 5.63 -3.41
CA ILE A 83 -4.64 5.49 -2.62
C ILE A 83 -5.39 4.24 -3.04
N VAL A 84 -5.67 3.37 -2.07
CA VAL A 84 -6.50 2.17 -2.25
C VAL A 84 -7.82 2.44 -1.54
N PRO A 85 -8.90 2.77 -2.28
CA PRO A 85 -10.21 3.06 -1.70
C PRO A 85 -10.85 1.83 -1.03
N ALA A 86 -11.95 2.05 -0.29
CA ALA A 86 -12.72 0.97 0.31
C ALA A 86 -13.13 -0.10 -0.73
N GLY A 87 -13.05 -1.38 -0.36
CA GLY A 87 -13.38 -2.51 -1.23
C GLY A 87 -12.37 -3.65 -1.14
N ILE A 88 -12.64 -4.75 -1.84
CA ILE A 88 -11.79 -5.94 -1.84
C ILE A 88 -11.04 -6.05 -3.16
N TYR A 89 -9.73 -5.89 -3.13
CA TYR A 89 -8.87 -5.91 -4.31
C TYR A 89 -8.07 -7.21 -4.36
N LEU A 90 -8.57 -8.21 -5.10
CA LEU A 90 -7.81 -9.43 -5.37
C LEU A 90 -6.60 -9.09 -6.24
N THR A 91 -5.40 -9.54 -5.86
CA THR A 91 -4.19 -9.22 -6.61
C THR A 91 -3.14 -10.33 -6.55
N GLY A 92 -2.27 -10.38 -7.53
CA GLY A 92 -0.99 -11.06 -7.50
C GLY A 92 0.10 -10.18 -6.87
N PRO A 93 1.39 -10.40 -7.20
CA PRO A 93 2.50 -9.67 -6.60
C PRO A 93 2.47 -8.17 -6.88
N ILE A 94 2.78 -7.40 -5.84
CA ILE A 94 2.97 -5.95 -5.91
C ILE A 94 4.47 -5.66 -5.76
N SER A 95 5.08 -4.97 -6.74
CA SER A 95 6.48 -4.57 -6.68
C SER A 95 6.60 -3.07 -6.46
N LEU A 96 7.04 -2.69 -5.26
CA LEU A 96 7.22 -1.30 -4.88
C LEU A 96 8.47 -0.70 -5.53
N LYS A 97 8.44 0.61 -5.72
CA LYS A 97 9.54 1.44 -6.22
C LYS A 97 9.90 2.48 -5.16
N ASP A 98 10.97 3.23 -5.40
CA ASP A 98 11.41 4.28 -4.47
C ASP A 98 10.34 5.35 -4.31
N ASN A 99 10.25 5.94 -3.12
CA ASN A 99 9.36 7.04 -2.77
C ASN A 99 7.87 6.72 -2.93
N ILE A 100 7.47 5.46 -2.71
CA ILE A 100 6.07 5.03 -2.82
C ILE A 100 5.48 4.73 -1.45
N ASP A 101 4.32 5.29 -1.20
CA ASP A 101 3.40 4.90 -0.14
C ASP A 101 2.18 4.19 -0.73
N ILE A 102 1.80 3.05 -0.19
CA ILE A 102 0.49 2.45 -0.42
C ILE A 102 -0.39 2.86 0.75
N HIS A 103 -1.34 3.75 0.49
CA HIS A 103 -2.28 4.21 1.49
C HIS A 103 -3.62 3.49 1.35
N LEU A 104 -3.94 2.65 2.33
CA LEU A 104 -5.21 1.92 2.37
C LEU A 104 -6.23 2.74 3.16
N GLU A 105 -7.31 3.14 2.50
CA GLU A 105 -8.43 3.76 3.19
C GLU A 105 -9.13 2.76 4.13
N ARG A 106 -9.93 3.28 5.04
CA ARG A 106 -10.77 2.43 5.91
C ARG A 106 -11.64 1.51 5.07
N ASN A 107 -11.74 0.24 5.45
CA ASN A 107 -12.44 -0.83 4.72
C ASN A 107 -11.82 -1.20 3.35
N ALA A 108 -10.63 -0.76 3.03
CA ALA A 108 -9.86 -1.31 1.93
C ALA A 108 -9.25 -2.66 2.34
N LEU A 109 -9.39 -3.67 1.50
CA LEU A 109 -8.74 -4.96 1.66
C LEU A 109 -7.95 -5.31 0.41
N ILE A 110 -6.64 -5.41 0.54
CA ILE A 110 -5.79 -6.05 -0.46
C ILE A 110 -5.77 -7.54 -0.14
N LEU A 111 -6.35 -8.36 -1.01
CA LEU A 111 -6.40 -9.82 -0.87
C LEU A 111 -5.48 -10.47 -1.90
N PHE A 112 -4.49 -11.24 -1.46
CA PHE A 112 -3.63 -11.95 -2.39
C PHE A 112 -4.31 -13.18 -2.97
N SER A 113 -4.07 -13.41 -4.28
CA SER A 113 -4.67 -14.53 -5.03
C SER A 113 -4.30 -15.88 -4.40
N PRO A 114 -5.27 -16.82 -4.29
CA PRO A 114 -4.98 -18.19 -3.91
C PRO A 114 -4.28 -18.99 -5.02
N ASN A 115 -4.28 -18.46 -6.25
CA ASN A 115 -3.70 -19.15 -7.41
C ASN A 115 -2.19 -18.91 -7.49
N LYS A 116 -1.41 -19.95 -7.26
CA LYS A 116 0.06 -19.89 -7.31
C LYS A 116 0.60 -19.42 -8.66
N LYS A 117 -0.13 -19.64 -9.76
CA LYS A 117 0.30 -19.20 -11.10
C LYS A 117 0.41 -17.68 -11.22
N ASP A 118 -0.39 -16.92 -10.46
CA ASP A 118 -0.35 -15.46 -10.46
C ASP A 118 0.95 -14.91 -9.87
N PHE A 119 1.71 -15.75 -9.16
CA PHE A 119 2.98 -15.39 -8.49
C PHE A 119 4.21 -15.96 -9.22
N LEU A 120 4.04 -16.55 -10.38
CA LEU A 120 5.16 -17.10 -11.13
C LEU A 120 5.84 -16.00 -11.95
N LYS A 121 7.14 -15.89 -11.80
CA LYS A 121 7.98 -15.04 -12.63
C LYS A 121 8.93 -15.91 -13.43
N ALA A 122 8.87 -15.79 -14.76
CA ALA A 122 9.87 -16.38 -15.64
C ALA A 122 11.24 -15.74 -15.36
N THR A 123 12.26 -16.54 -15.31
CA THR A 123 13.65 -16.09 -15.18
C THR A 123 14.44 -16.74 -16.31
N ASP A 124 15.23 -15.93 -17.02
CA ASP A 124 15.97 -16.38 -18.23
C ASP A 124 17.03 -17.46 -17.92
N ASN A 125 17.39 -17.64 -16.65
CA ASN A 125 18.49 -18.51 -16.23
C ASN A 125 18.04 -19.73 -15.41
N GLU A 126 16.74 -19.92 -15.18
CA GLU A 126 16.25 -21.06 -14.39
C GLU A 126 15.20 -21.85 -15.18
N PRO A 127 15.27 -23.21 -15.18
CA PRO A 127 14.36 -24.06 -15.95
C PRO A 127 12.92 -24.04 -15.41
N GLN A 128 12.71 -23.54 -14.21
CA GLN A 128 11.40 -23.43 -13.57
C GLN A 128 11.11 -22.00 -13.18
N PRO A 129 9.86 -21.51 -13.38
CA PRO A 129 9.48 -20.17 -12.96
C PRO A 129 9.56 -20.06 -11.43
N LYS A 130 10.10 -18.94 -10.98
CA LYS A 130 10.26 -18.65 -9.55
C LYS A 130 8.98 -18.05 -8.95
N VAL A 131 8.59 -18.56 -7.79
CA VAL A 131 7.49 -17.94 -7.01
C VAL A 131 8.01 -16.67 -6.34
N VAL A 132 7.31 -15.55 -6.56
CA VAL A 132 7.65 -14.26 -5.94
C VAL A 132 6.72 -13.95 -4.77
N SER A 133 7.21 -13.17 -3.80
CA SER A 133 6.42 -12.74 -2.65
C SER A 133 5.31 -11.77 -3.05
N GLY A 134 4.24 -11.69 -2.24
CA GLY A 134 3.10 -10.81 -2.47
C GLY A 134 3.49 -9.33 -2.56
N ILE A 135 4.36 -8.85 -1.67
CA ILE A 135 4.93 -7.50 -1.75
C ILE A 135 6.45 -7.61 -1.81
N THR A 136 7.05 -6.93 -2.76
CA THR A 136 8.51 -6.90 -2.96
C THR A 136 9.02 -5.47 -3.11
N ALA A 137 10.23 -5.23 -2.56
CA ALA A 137 10.89 -3.92 -2.59
C ALA A 137 12.42 -4.12 -2.58
N SER A 138 12.96 -4.73 -3.64
CA SER A 138 14.40 -5.03 -3.69
C SER A 138 15.22 -3.79 -3.99
N LYS A 139 16.16 -3.45 -3.10
CA LYS A 139 17.07 -2.28 -3.20
C LYS A 139 16.29 -0.98 -3.42
N ARG A 140 15.20 -0.78 -2.68
CA ARG A 140 14.37 0.41 -2.73
C ARG A 140 14.45 1.18 -1.43
N THR A 141 14.27 2.48 -1.51
CA THR A 141 14.33 3.41 -0.38
C THR A 141 13.05 4.22 -0.29
N ASN A 142 12.79 4.76 0.90
CA ASN A 142 11.71 5.69 1.16
C ASN A 142 10.34 5.10 0.78
N ILE A 143 10.00 3.97 1.39
CA ILE A 143 8.78 3.20 1.13
C ILE A 143 7.93 3.17 2.39
N SER A 144 6.62 3.29 2.23
CA SER A 144 5.66 3.12 3.33
C SER A 144 4.41 2.36 2.89
N ILE A 145 3.74 1.82 3.87
CA ILE A 145 2.37 1.29 3.77
C ILE A 145 1.62 1.92 4.94
N THR A 146 0.58 2.67 4.65
CA THR A 146 -0.15 3.48 5.63
C THR A 146 -1.66 3.28 5.53
N GLY A 147 -2.41 3.94 6.41
CA GLY A 147 -3.87 3.91 6.41
C GLY A 147 -4.48 2.92 7.39
N GLU A 148 -5.79 2.68 7.24
CA GLU A 148 -6.60 1.89 8.17
C GLU A 148 -7.15 0.59 7.55
N GLY A 149 -6.78 0.30 6.30
CA GLY A 149 -7.20 -0.92 5.61
C GLY A 149 -6.41 -2.16 6.04
N THR A 150 -6.68 -3.26 5.38
CA THR A 150 -6.10 -4.57 5.68
C THR A 150 -5.36 -5.14 4.48
N ILE A 151 -4.28 -5.86 4.73
CA ILE A 151 -3.59 -6.67 3.72
C ILE A 151 -3.66 -8.12 4.17
N ASP A 152 -4.31 -8.96 3.38
CA ASP A 152 -4.44 -10.39 3.64
C ASP A 152 -3.60 -11.19 2.64
N GLY A 153 -2.59 -11.87 3.16
CA GLY A 153 -1.73 -12.77 2.38
C GLY A 153 -2.40 -14.04 1.91
N ASN A 154 -3.64 -14.30 2.33
CA ASN A 154 -4.42 -15.51 2.00
C ASN A 154 -3.65 -16.81 2.27
N GLY A 155 -2.92 -16.82 3.37
CA GLY A 155 -1.89 -17.81 3.70
C GLY A 155 -2.39 -19.26 3.81
N GLN A 156 -3.68 -19.48 4.01
CA GLN A 156 -4.29 -20.81 4.07
C GLN A 156 -4.04 -21.61 2.77
N TRP A 157 -4.03 -20.95 1.62
CA TRP A 157 -3.81 -21.56 0.32
C TRP A 157 -2.33 -21.87 0.02
N TRP A 158 -1.43 -21.30 0.82
CA TRP A 158 0.02 -21.43 0.65
C TRP A 158 0.64 -22.44 1.61
N ARG A 159 -0.13 -22.92 2.60
CA ARG A 159 0.35 -23.89 3.59
C ARG A 159 0.09 -25.30 3.08
N PRO A 160 1.14 -26.15 2.92
CA PRO A 160 0.93 -27.57 2.64
C PRO A 160 0.23 -28.21 3.85
N VAL A 161 -0.78 -29.02 3.59
CA VAL A 161 -1.40 -29.85 4.62
C VAL A 161 -0.36 -30.86 5.11
N LYS A 162 -0.12 -30.90 6.41
CA LYS A 162 0.81 -31.88 6.99
C LYS A 162 0.18 -33.27 6.84
N ARG A 163 0.98 -34.25 6.41
CA ARG A 163 0.52 -35.65 6.22
C ARG A 163 -0.24 -36.22 7.43
N VAL A 164 0.13 -35.82 8.65
CA VAL A 164 -0.56 -36.17 9.91
C VAL A 164 -2.03 -35.70 9.97
N LYS A 165 -2.37 -34.70 9.15
CA LYS A 165 -3.74 -34.13 9.09
C LYS A 165 -4.50 -34.53 7.82
N MET A 166 -3.91 -35.37 7.00
CA MET A 166 -4.55 -35.88 5.79
C MET A 166 -5.29 -37.19 6.15
N SER A 167 -6.48 -37.37 5.58
CA SER A 167 -7.16 -38.67 5.65
C SER A 167 -6.48 -39.65 4.70
N ASP A 168 -6.68 -40.96 4.90
CA ASP A 168 -6.10 -42.00 4.03
C ASP A 168 -6.61 -41.93 2.58
N VAL A 169 -7.55 -41.06 2.28
CA VAL A 169 -8.18 -40.86 0.96
C VAL A 169 -7.64 -39.59 0.25
N GLU A 170 -6.88 -38.75 0.92
CA GLU A 170 -6.24 -37.56 0.40
C GLU A 170 -4.72 -37.81 0.13
#